data_faf2f3e1e932be5a9fe43b30d1b95e9f
#
_entry.id   faf2f3e1e932be5a9fe43b30d1b95e9f
#
_cell.length_a   1.000
_cell.length_b   1.000
_cell.length_c   1.000
_cell.angle_alpha   90.00
_cell.angle_beta   90.00
_cell.angle_gamma   90.00
#
_symmetry.space_group_name_H-M   'P 1'
#
loop_
_entity.id
_entity.type
_entity.pdbx_description
1 polymer ?
#
loop_
_entity_poly.entity_id
_entity_poly.type
_entity_poly.pdbx_seq_one_letter_code
_entity_poly.pdbx_strand_id
1 'polypeptide(L)'
;EKYYAQGARVAKWRTALKVDVANNCPSDLAIEVAAQDLARYARICQEAGLVPIVEPEIMIDGVHDIQTSVKVQEQVLTTVYKKIQENGVMLEGSLLKPAMVVPGVDAADKSDPTEIAQLTVRTLERCVPGAMPGVTFLSGGISEEDASIYLNEINKVPRKTQTRLTFSYSRALQSSCIKTWKGEAGNVDAAQKQLLARAQANGEASKGEYVPGSQPSDEESLFVKNYVY
;
A
#
# COMPACT_ATOMS: atom_id res chain seq x y z
N GLU A 1 -0.53 0.61 25.34
CA GLU A 1 0.27 0.09 26.47
C GLU A 1 0.27 -1.45 26.53
N LYS A 2 -0.91 -2.10 26.59
CA LYS A 2 -1.01 -3.56 26.68
C LYS A 2 -0.25 -4.29 25.56
N TYR A 3 -0.41 -3.87 24.32
CA TYR A 3 0.31 -4.46 23.18
C TYR A 3 1.81 -4.20 23.22
N TYR A 4 2.22 -3.02 23.68
CA TYR A 4 3.64 -2.74 23.88
C TYR A 4 4.27 -3.67 24.91
N ALA A 5 3.58 -3.89 26.03
CA ALA A 5 4.04 -4.84 27.06
C ALA A 5 4.12 -6.30 26.53
N GLN A 6 3.28 -6.66 25.56
CA GLN A 6 3.34 -7.96 24.88
C GLN A 6 4.45 -8.07 23.80
N GLY A 7 5.22 -7.02 23.58
CA GLY A 7 6.33 -6.99 22.62
C GLY A 7 6.03 -6.28 21.31
N ALA A 8 4.80 -5.78 21.07
CA ALA A 8 4.51 -5.00 19.87
C ALA A 8 5.29 -3.67 19.86
N ARG A 9 5.74 -3.24 18.67
CA ARG A 9 6.43 -1.96 18.44
C ARG A 9 5.80 -1.14 17.34
N VAL A 10 4.99 -1.78 16.50
CA VAL A 10 4.23 -1.13 15.44
C VAL A 10 2.75 -1.50 15.57
N ALA A 11 1.88 -0.64 15.08
CA ALA A 11 0.47 -0.93 14.91
C ALA A 11 0.03 -0.43 13.54
N LYS A 12 -1.01 -1.04 12.96
CA LYS A 12 -1.53 -0.66 11.64
C LYS A 12 -3.05 -0.49 11.71
N TRP A 13 -3.53 0.62 11.14
CA TRP A 13 -4.96 0.87 10.97
C TRP A 13 -5.27 1.22 9.52
N ARG A 14 -6.31 0.61 8.97
CA ARG A 14 -6.74 0.77 7.58
C ARG A 14 -8.09 1.49 7.53
N THR A 15 -8.20 2.49 6.67
CA THR A 15 -9.48 2.98 6.13
C THR A 15 -9.55 2.65 4.66
N ALA A 16 -10.70 2.23 4.16
CA ALA A 16 -10.90 1.85 2.77
C ALA A 16 -11.93 2.78 2.12
N LEU A 17 -11.55 3.39 1.01
CA LEU A 17 -12.36 4.33 0.27
C LEU A 17 -12.62 3.80 -1.15
N LYS A 18 -13.90 3.60 -1.48
CA LYS A 18 -14.33 3.19 -2.82
C LYS A 18 -14.31 4.38 -3.77
N VAL A 19 -13.89 4.14 -5.01
CA VAL A 19 -14.00 5.11 -6.09
C VAL A 19 -15.21 4.79 -6.96
N ASP A 20 -16.17 5.71 -7.03
CA ASP A 20 -17.35 5.61 -7.87
C ASP A 20 -17.79 7.03 -8.25
N VAL A 21 -17.28 7.52 -9.38
CA VAL A 21 -17.48 8.90 -9.82
C VAL A 21 -18.95 9.23 -10.04
N ALA A 22 -19.73 8.26 -10.54
CA ALA A 22 -21.16 8.45 -10.82
C ALA A 22 -21.96 8.69 -9.53
N ASN A 23 -21.51 8.14 -8.40
CA ASN A 23 -22.15 8.27 -7.10
C ASN A 23 -21.38 9.21 -6.13
N ASN A 24 -20.46 10.02 -6.65
CA ASN A 24 -19.63 10.94 -5.87
C ASN A 24 -18.90 10.24 -4.70
N CYS A 25 -18.30 9.08 -4.99
CA CYS A 25 -17.50 8.33 -4.01
C CYS A 25 -16.01 8.37 -4.36
N PRO A 26 -15.12 8.62 -3.35
CA PRO A 26 -15.47 8.93 -1.97
C PRO A 26 -16.03 10.37 -1.84
N SER A 27 -17.01 10.57 -0.95
CA SER A 27 -17.48 11.92 -0.63
C SER A 27 -16.46 12.66 0.25
N ASP A 28 -16.49 13.99 0.23
CA ASP A 28 -15.63 14.80 1.09
C ASP A 28 -15.78 14.42 2.58
N LEU A 29 -17.01 14.15 3.02
CA LEU A 29 -17.26 13.70 4.39
C LEU A 29 -16.59 12.35 4.69
N ALA A 30 -16.65 11.40 3.75
CA ALA A 30 -16.00 10.09 3.94
C ALA A 30 -14.48 10.25 4.04
N ILE A 31 -13.89 11.13 3.24
CA ILE A 31 -12.45 11.42 3.27
C ILE A 31 -12.07 12.09 4.61
N GLU A 32 -12.83 13.09 5.06
CA GLU A 32 -12.57 13.79 6.34
C GLU A 32 -12.66 12.84 7.53
N VAL A 33 -13.69 11.97 7.59
CA VAL A 33 -13.85 11.00 8.68
C VAL A 33 -12.71 9.97 8.67
N ALA A 34 -12.39 9.40 7.51
CA ALA A 34 -11.30 8.45 7.36
C ALA A 34 -9.94 9.06 7.79
N ALA A 35 -9.66 10.28 7.36
CA ALA A 35 -8.44 10.98 7.71
C ALA A 35 -8.36 11.30 9.22
N GLN A 36 -9.48 11.73 9.84
CA GLN A 36 -9.53 12.00 11.28
C GLN A 36 -9.32 10.72 12.09
N ASP A 37 -9.92 9.60 11.70
CA ASP A 37 -9.75 8.32 12.38
C ASP A 37 -8.29 7.83 12.31
N LEU A 38 -7.65 7.94 11.15
CA LEU A 38 -6.24 7.59 10.96
C LEU A 38 -5.32 8.46 11.83
N ALA A 39 -5.57 9.77 11.87
CA ALA A 39 -4.75 10.70 12.65
C ALA A 39 -4.91 10.47 14.16
N ARG A 40 -6.14 10.27 14.65
CA ARG A 40 -6.42 9.95 16.04
C ARG A 40 -5.79 8.63 16.47
N TYR A 41 -5.93 7.61 15.63
CA TYR A 41 -5.27 6.33 15.83
C TYR A 41 -3.75 6.49 15.93
N ALA A 42 -3.13 7.24 15.00
CA ALA A 42 -1.69 7.44 14.98
C ALA A 42 -1.19 8.12 16.26
N ARG A 43 -1.90 9.16 16.72
CA ARG A 43 -1.57 9.85 17.98
C ARG A 43 -1.63 8.92 19.19
N ILE A 44 -2.71 8.14 19.33
CA ILE A 44 -2.88 7.16 20.42
C ILE A 44 -1.74 6.12 20.41
N CYS A 45 -1.33 5.64 19.23
CA CYS A 45 -0.22 4.71 19.11
C CYS A 45 1.09 5.29 19.62
N GLN A 46 1.42 6.53 19.24
CA GLN A 46 2.64 7.18 19.66
C GLN A 46 2.67 7.44 21.17
N GLU A 47 1.54 7.82 21.77
CA GLU A 47 1.42 7.95 23.23
C GLU A 47 1.64 6.62 23.96
N ALA A 48 1.31 5.50 23.33
CA ALA A 48 1.55 4.17 23.85
C ALA A 48 2.94 3.59 23.48
N GLY A 49 3.83 4.37 22.86
CA GLY A 49 5.17 3.96 22.44
C GLY A 49 5.21 3.09 21.18
N LEU A 50 4.12 3.06 20.40
CA LEU A 50 4.04 2.30 19.15
C LEU A 50 4.22 3.22 17.94
N VAL A 51 4.90 2.73 16.91
CA VAL A 51 4.97 3.37 15.60
C VAL A 51 3.68 3.09 14.83
N PRO A 52 2.87 4.10 14.47
CA PRO A 52 1.68 3.92 13.67
C PRO A 52 2.03 3.72 12.20
N ILE A 53 1.40 2.72 11.57
CA ILE A 53 1.35 2.55 10.12
C ILE A 53 -0.03 3.05 9.66
N VAL A 54 -0.05 4.19 8.99
CA VAL A 54 -1.26 4.88 8.52
C VAL A 54 -1.62 4.36 7.14
N GLU A 55 -2.78 3.68 7.01
CA GLU A 55 -3.17 2.97 5.77
C GLU A 55 -4.47 3.55 5.17
N PRO A 56 -4.39 4.68 4.42
CA PRO A 56 -5.51 5.18 3.63
C PRO A 56 -5.57 4.42 2.31
N GLU A 57 -6.36 3.38 2.21
CA GLU A 57 -6.49 2.58 0.99
C GLU A 57 -7.55 3.17 0.05
N ILE A 58 -7.15 3.42 -1.19
CA ILE A 58 -8.05 3.65 -2.32
C ILE A 58 -8.26 2.31 -2.99
N MET A 59 -9.52 1.84 -2.99
CA MET A 59 -9.87 0.53 -3.55
C MET A 59 -9.81 0.56 -5.07
N ILE A 60 -9.34 -0.54 -5.65
CA ILE A 60 -9.28 -0.70 -7.12
C ILE A 60 -10.61 -1.19 -7.73
N ASP A 61 -11.64 -1.39 -6.89
CA ASP A 61 -12.98 -1.76 -7.38
C ASP A 61 -13.53 -0.69 -8.32
N GLY A 62 -13.98 -1.09 -9.51
CA GLY A 62 -14.69 -0.22 -10.45
C GLY A 62 -13.95 0.05 -11.75
N VAL A 63 -14.48 1.04 -12.49
CA VAL A 63 -14.11 1.34 -13.88
C VAL A 63 -13.32 2.66 -14.03
N HIS A 64 -12.92 3.27 -12.92
CA HIS A 64 -12.24 4.55 -12.94
C HIS A 64 -10.85 4.47 -13.61
N ASP A 65 -10.52 5.50 -14.36
CA ASP A 65 -9.22 5.63 -15.01
C ASP A 65 -8.11 6.01 -14.01
N ILE A 66 -6.87 5.93 -14.45
CA ILE A 66 -5.71 6.25 -13.61
C ILE A 66 -5.67 7.73 -13.18
N GLN A 67 -6.17 8.65 -13.99
CA GLN A 67 -6.20 10.06 -13.64
C GLN A 67 -7.23 10.36 -12.53
N THR A 68 -8.33 9.63 -12.52
CA THR A 68 -9.28 9.63 -11.39
C THR A 68 -8.62 9.09 -10.12
N SER A 69 -7.86 8.00 -10.20
CA SER A 69 -7.09 7.47 -9.07
C SER A 69 -6.10 8.50 -8.53
N VAL A 70 -5.35 9.18 -9.40
CA VAL A 70 -4.45 10.28 -9.00
C VAL A 70 -5.21 11.34 -8.21
N LYS A 71 -6.31 11.85 -8.77
CA LYS A 71 -7.09 12.93 -8.15
C LYS A 71 -7.60 12.54 -6.76
N VAL A 72 -8.19 11.36 -6.66
CA VAL A 72 -8.73 10.86 -5.38
C VAL A 72 -7.61 10.65 -4.38
N GLN A 73 -6.49 10.04 -4.79
CA GLN A 73 -5.37 9.76 -3.88
C GLN A 73 -4.68 11.05 -3.41
N GLU A 74 -4.50 12.05 -4.28
CA GLU A 74 -3.98 13.36 -3.89
C GLU A 74 -4.90 14.04 -2.86
N GLN A 75 -6.21 14.01 -3.06
CA GLN A 75 -7.18 14.56 -2.11
C GLN A 75 -7.14 13.86 -0.75
N VAL A 76 -7.15 12.52 -0.76
CA VAL A 76 -7.12 11.72 0.46
C VAL A 76 -5.83 11.93 1.25
N LEU A 77 -4.67 11.83 0.59
CA LEU A 77 -3.37 11.99 1.26
C LEU A 77 -3.21 13.41 1.83
N THR A 78 -3.60 14.44 1.09
CA THR A 78 -3.56 15.82 1.57
C THR A 78 -4.41 16.00 2.83
N THR A 79 -5.61 15.44 2.84
CA THR A 79 -6.51 15.50 3.99
C THR A 79 -5.95 14.71 5.18
N VAL A 80 -5.41 13.51 4.94
CA VAL A 80 -4.75 12.69 5.97
C VAL A 80 -3.61 13.46 6.65
N TYR A 81 -2.72 14.07 5.87
CA TYR A 81 -1.58 14.80 6.46
C TYR A 81 -1.99 16.09 7.16
N LYS A 82 -3.02 16.76 6.70
CA LYS A 82 -3.65 17.85 7.44
C LYS A 82 -4.13 17.37 8.81
N LYS A 83 -4.87 16.26 8.87
CA LYS A 83 -5.36 15.71 10.15
C LYS A 83 -4.23 15.19 11.04
N ILE A 84 -3.23 14.56 10.50
CA ILE A 84 -2.03 14.10 11.22
C ILE A 84 -1.35 15.29 11.91
N GLN A 85 -1.20 16.42 11.22
CA GLN A 85 -0.64 17.64 11.79
C GLN A 85 -1.55 18.26 12.88
N GLU A 86 -2.85 18.35 12.62
CA GLU A 86 -3.84 18.85 13.59
C GLU A 86 -3.88 18.03 14.88
N ASN A 87 -3.62 16.72 14.79
CA ASN A 87 -3.57 15.82 15.96
C ASN A 87 -2.18 15.73 16.62
N GLY A 88 -1.20 16.51 16.19
CA GLY A 88 0.15 16.55 16.76
C GLY A 88 0.93 15.24 16.64
N VAL A 89 0.71 14.49 15.58
CA VAL A 89 1.45 13.24 15.28
C VAL A 89 2.86 13.57 14.81
N MET A 90 3.87 12.94 15.40
CA MET A 90 5.26 13.03 14.95
C MET A 90 5.43 12.23 13.64
N LEU A 91 5.76 12.94 12.57
CA LEU A 91 5.89 12.34 11.23
C LEU A 91 7.04 11.32 11.16
N GLU A 92 8.18 11.66 11.73
CA GLU A 92 9.39 10.83 11.77
C GLU A 92 9.19 9.51 12.54
N GLY A 93 8.19 9.48 13.42
CA GLY A 93 7.80 8.30 14.20
C GLY A 93 6.58 7.55 13.61
N SER A 94 6.31 7.69 12.31
CA SER A 94 5.19 7.04 11.63
C SER A 94 5.59 6.48 10.27
N LEU A 95 4.77 5.59 9.71
CA LEU A 95 4.90 5.07 8.35
C LEU A 95 3.58 5.24 7.59
N LEU A 96 3.68 5.48 6.29
CA LEU A 96 2.53 5.51 5.39
C LEU A 96 2.40 4.17 4.67
N LYS A 97 1.16 3.65 4.57
CA LYS A 97 0.84 2.47 3.77
C LYS A 97 -0.28 2.78 2.76
N PRO A 98 0.04 3.44 1.63
CA PRO A 98 -0.94 3.79 0.62
C PRO A 98 -1.08 2.69 -0.43
N ALA A 99 -2.13 2.78 -1.26
CA ALA A 99 -2.15 2.09 -2.55
C ALA A 99 -1.15 2.73 -3.52
N MET A 100 -0.69 1.96 -4.51
CA MET A 100 -0.09 2.52 -5.72
C MET A 100 -1.18 3.21 -6.55
N VAL A 101 -0.82 4.17 -7.37
CA VAL A 101 -1.77 4.82 -8.28
C VAL A 101 -2.01 3.90 -9.47
N VAL A 102 -3.10 3.16 -9.44
CA VAL A 102 -3.52 2.24 -10.50
C VAL A 102 -4.95 2.54 -10.92
N PRO A 103 -5.36 2.22 -12.16
CA PRO A 103 -6.75 2.31 -12.56
C PRO A 103 -7.61 1.26 -11.85
N GLY A 104 -8.92 1.40 -11.93
CA GLY A 104 -9.87 0.39 -11.45
C GLY A 104 -9.69 -0.94 -12.18
N VAL A 105 -10.00 -2.04 -11.49
CA VAL A 105 -9.82 -3.39 -12.03
C VAL A 105 -10.63 -3.63 -13.30
N ASP A 106 -11.79 -2.97 -13.43
CA ASP A 106 -12.69 -3.04 -14.60
C ASP A 106 -12.48 -1.89 -15.59
N ALA A 107 -11.44 -1.06 -15.42
CA ALA A 107 -11.13 0.03 -16.34
C ALA A 107 -10.76 -0.51 -17.74
N ALA A 108 -11.18 0.23 -18.78
CA ALA A 108 -10.89 -0.13 -20.16
C ALA A 108 -9.39 -0.03 -20.49
N ASP A 109 -8.72 0.97 -19.92
CA ASP A 109 -7.27 1.17 -20.04
C ASP A 109 -6.58 0.66 -18.79
N LYS A 110 -5.55 -0.16 -18.98
CA LYS A 110 -4.81 -0.82 -17.89
C LYS A 110 -3.55 -0.08 -17.47
N SER A 111 -3.20 1.01 -18.09
CA SER A 111 -1.96 1.77 -17.86
C SER A 111 -0.70 0.89 -17.74
N ASP A 112 0.40 1.33 -18.31
CA ASP A 112 1.63 0.57 -18.21
C ASP A 112 2.35 0.79 -16.86
N PRO A 113 3.28 -0.11 -16.48
CA PRO A 113 4.01 0.00 -15.21
C PRO A 113 4.80 1.30 -15.07
N THR A 114 5.26 1.90 -16.16
CA THR A 114 6.03 3.14 -16.14
C THR A 114 5.11 4.32 -15.81
N GLU A 115 3.92 4.38 -16.41
CA GLU A 115 2.92 5.40 -16.09
C GLU A 115 2.48 5.28 -14.63
N ILE A 116 2.16 4.07 -14.17
CA ILE A 116 1.81 3.79 -12.77
C ILE A 116 2.90 4.31 -11.83
N ALA A 117 4.16 4.02 -12.13
CA ALA A 117 5.30 4.44 -11.33
C ALA A 117 5.45 5.97 -11.27
N GLN A 118 5.43 6.63 -12.42
CA GLN A 118 5.55 8.08 -12.52
C GLN A 118 4.43 8.80 -11.78
N LEU A 119 3.19 8.35 -11.95
CA LEU A 119 2.02 8.94 -11.30
C LEU A 119 2.02 8.69 -9.79
N THR A 120 2.44 7.49 -9.35
CA THR A 120 2.57 7.16 -7.93
C THR A 120 3.61 8.05 -7.25
N VAL A 121 4.82 8.17 -7.82
CA VAL A 121 5.87 9.03 -7.27
C VAL A 121 5.45 10.49 -7.26
N ARG A 122 4.86 10.98 -8.34
CA ARG A 122 4.33 12.36 -8.42
C ARG A 122 3.31 12.64 -7.31
N THR A 123 2.38 11.72 -7.10
CA THR A 123 1.34 11.85 -6.04
C THR A 123 1.97 11.90 -4.66
N LEU A 124 2.94 11.03 -4.38
CA LEU A 124 3.66 11.04 -3.10
C LEU A 124 4.43 12.35 -2.90
N GLU A 125 5.17 12.81 -3.90
CA GLU A 125 5.96 14.05 -3.80
C GLU A 125 5.11 15.31 -3.61
N ARG A 126 3.85 15.29 -4.07
CA ARG A 126 2.90 16.40 -3.87
C ARG A 126 2.26 16.40 -2.50
N CYS A 127 1.98 15.24 -1.94
CA CYS A 127 1.07 15.09 -0.81
C CYS A 127 1.75 14.61 0.47
N VAL A 128 2.88 13.91 0.37
CA VAL A 128 3.55 13.30 1.55
C VAL A 128 4.68 14.20 2.02
N PRO A 129 4.67 14.64 3.29
CA PRO A 129 5.75 15.46 3.84
C PRO A 129 7.11 14.73 3.76
N GLY A 130 8.16 15.47 3.43
CA GLY A 130 9.53 14.93 3.35
C GLY A 130 10.09 14.38 4.66
N ALA A 131 9.44 14.70 5.81
CA ALA A 131 9.77 14.15 7.10
C ALA A 131 9.31 12.70 7.31
N MET A 132 8.45 12.16 6.42
CA MET A 132 8.04 10.76 6.48
C MET A 132 9.22 9.83 6.15
N PRO A 133 9.62 8.94 7.07
CA PRO A 133 10.80 8.09 6.87
C PRO A 133 10.57 6.98 5.85
N GLY A 134 9.32 6.50 5.70
CA GLY A 134 9.03 5.38 4.81
C GLY A 134 7.58 5.29 4.35
N VAL A 135 7.45 4.79 3.13
CA VAL A 135 6.19 4.38 2.51
C VAL A 135 6.26 2.89 2.24
N THR A 136 5.29 2.15 2.75
CA THR A 136 5.18 0.70 2.59
C THR A 136 3.90 0.39 1.83
N PHE A 137 3.96 0.23 0.50
CA PHE A 137 2.77 0.04 -0.32
C PHE A 137 1.95 -1.19 0.07
N LEU A 138 0.63 -1.07 0.00
CA LEU A 138 -0.28 -2.21 -0.04
C LEU A 138 -0.36 -2.78 -1.47
N SER A 139 -0.80 -4.03 -1.62
CA SER A 139 -1.00 -4.64 -2.95
C SER A 139 -2.44 -4.52 -3.48
N GLY A 140 -3.43 -4.34 -2.63
CA GLY A 140 -4.82 -4.02 -3.00
C GLY A 140 -5.53 -5.01 -3.93
N GLY A 141 -5.00 -6.23 -4.10
CA GLY A 141 -5.55 -7.21 -5.05
C GLY A 141 -4.79 -7.32 -6.38
N ILE A 142 -3.72 -6.54 -6.55
CA ILE A 142 -2.76 -6.68 -7.66
C ILE A 142 -2.10 -8.07 -7.56
N SER A 143 -1.77 -8.70 -8.69
CA SER A 143 -1.07 -9.99 -8.74
C SER A 143 0.30 -9.94 -8.01
N GLU A 144 0.86 -11.09 -7.68
CA GLU A 144 2.20 -11.15 -7.06
C GLU A 144 3.26 -10.55 -7.99
N GLU A 145 3.18 -10.83 -9.29
CA GLU A 145 4.14 -10.35 -10.28
C GLU A 145 3.99 -8.85 -10.52
N ASP A 146 2.78 -8.37 -10.80
CA ASP A 146 2.54 -6.95 -11.05
C ASP A 146 2.91 -6.09 -9.85
N ALA A 147 2.63 -6.56 -8.62
CA ALA A 147 3.01 -5.83 -7.41
C ALA A 147 4.53 -5.64 -7.30
N SER A 148 5.31 -6.65 -7.70
CA SER A 148 6.79 -6.56 -7.75
C SER A 148 7.26 -5.65 -8.88
N ILE A 149 6.65 -5.77 -10.08
CA ILE A 149 6.98 -4.93 -11.24
C ILE A 149 6.70 -3.46 -10.94
N TYR A 150 5.51 -3.12 -10.42
CA TYR A 150 5.14 -1.73 -10.13
C TYR A 150 6.05 -1.13 -9.04
N LEU A 151 6.33 -1.88 -7.96
CA LEU A 151 7.26 -1.43 -6.93
C LEU A 151 8.66 -1.16 -7.50
N ASN A 152 9.13 -2.03 -8.39
CA ASN A 152 10.41 -1.91 -9.06
C ASN A 152 10.48 -0.64 -9.92
N GLU A 153 9.48 -0.41 -10.77
CA GLU A 153 9.41 0.79 -11.60
C GLU A 153 9.30 2.07 -10.76
N ILE A 154 8.50 2.05 -9.68
CA ILE A 154 8.41 3.15 -8.71
C ILE A 154 9.80 3.52 -8.16
N ASN A 155 10.62 2.50 -7.81
CA ASN A 155 11.95 2.75 -7.25
C ASN A 155 13.02 3.18 -8.29
N LYS A 156 12.74 3.04 -9.59
CA LYS A 156 13.56 3.57 -10.69
C LYS A 156 13.28 5.05 -11.00
N VAL A 157 12.10 5.56 -10.63
CA VAL A 157 11.75 6.97 -10.90
C VAL A 157 12.64 7.90 -10.06
N PRO A 158 13.32 8.88 -10.65
CA PRO A 158 14.06 9.89 -9.90
C PRO A 158 13.16 10.66 -8.94
N ARG A 159 13.59 10.83 -7.70
CA ARG A 159 12.80 11.45 -6.62
C ARG A 159 13.56 12.59 -5.95
N LYS A 160 12.80 13.58 -5.47
CA LYS A 160 13.33 14.71 -4.70
C LYS A 160 13.43 14.38 -3.21
N THR A 161 12.57 13.49 -2.71
CA THR A 161 12.54 13.07 -1.31
C THR A 161 13.41 11.85 -1.06
N GLN A 162 13.93 11.73 0.15
CA GLN A 162 14.73 10.57 0.60
C GLN A 162 13.88 9.48 1.27
N THR A 163 12.56 9.63 1.26
CA THR A 163 11.62 8.67 1.82
C THR A 163 11.84 7.29 1.20
N ARG A 164 11.98 6.26 2.02
CA ARG A 164 12.14 4.90 1.57
C ARG A 164 10.82 4.37 1.03
N LEU A 165 10.82 3.81 -0.19
CA LEU A 165 9.65 3.19 -0.82
C LEU A 165 9.85 1.67 -0.84
N THR A 166 8.96 0.96 -0.16
CA THR A 166 9.02 -0.50 -0.02
C THR A 166 7.62 -1.08 0.06
N PHE A 167 7.47 -2.31 0.46
CA PHE A 167 6.21 -3.04 0.46
C PHE A 167 5.75 -3.46 1.86
N SER A 168 4.44 -3.61 2.01
CA SER A 168 3.79 -4.29 3.13
C SER A 168 2.60 -5.08 2.58
N TYR A 169 2.92 -6.11 1.79
CA TYR A 169 1.94 -6.94 1.10
C TYR A 169 1.43 -8.07 1.99
N SER A 170 0.17 -8.43 1.82
CA SER A 170 -0.40 -9.67 2.33
C SER A 170 -0.53 -10.67 1.17
N ARG A 171 -1.60 -10.55 0.38
CA ARG A 171 -1.89 -11.49 -0.71
C ARG A 171 -0.76 -11.60 -1.73
N ALA A 172 -0.21 -10.49 -2.20
CA ALA A 172 0.88 -10.48 -3.17
C ALA A 172 2.24 -10.98 -2.64
N LEU A 173 2.35 -11.28 -1.35
CA LEU A 173 3.53 -11.92 -0.76
C LEU A 173 3.27 -13.40 -0.41
N GLN A 174 2.02 -13.77 -0.12
CA GLN A 174 1.70 -15.02 0.55
C GLN A 174 0.86 -15.98 -0.32
N SER A 175 0.26 -15.53 -1.42
CA SER A 175 -0.71 -16.32 -2.17
C SER A 175 -0.12 -17.63 -2.69
N SER A 176 0.98 -17.56 -3.42
CA SER A 176 1.68 -18.74 -3.93
C SER A 176 2.24 -19.64 -2.81
N CYS A 177 2.70 -19.05 -1.71
CA CYS A 177 3.12 -19.80 -0.53
C CYS A 177 1.96 -20.61 0.06
N ILE A 178 0.80 -19.98 0.26
CA ILE A 178 -0.40 -20.64 0.82
C ILE A 178 -0.92 -21.71 -0.14
N LYS A 179 -0.96 -21.42 -1.46
CA LYS A 179 -1.31 -22.41 -2.50
C LYS A 179 -0.38 -23.62 -2.50
N THR A 180 0.90 -23.41 -2.20
CA THR A 180 1.90 -24.48 -2.09
C THR A 180 1.74 -25.27 -0.79
N TRP A 181 1.51 -24.59 0.32
CA TRP A 181 1.40 -25.21 1.64
C TRP A 181 0.18 -26.13 1.80
N LYS A 182 -0.99 -25.68 1.36
CA LYS A 182 -2.29 -26.40 1.44
C LYS A 182 -2.68 -26.85 2.87
N GLY A 183 -2.03 -26.31 3.91
CA GLY A 183 -2.23 -26.74 5.30
C GLY A 183 -1.55 -28.07 5.69
N GLU A 184 -0.71 -28.61 4.83
CA GLU A 184 -0.09 -29.92 5.00
C GLU A 184 1.35 -29.84 5.54
N ALA A 185 1.69 -30.61 6.55
CA ALA A 185 3.03 -30.64 7.15
C ALA A 185 4.13 -31.02 6.13
N GLY A 186 3.82 -31.93 5.19
CA GLY A 186 4.76 -32.34 4.14
C GLY A 186 5.14 -31.26 3.14
N ASN A 187 4.37 -30.17 3.06
CA ASN A 187 4.59 -29.08 2.11
C ASN A 187 5.29 -27.85 2.74
N VAL A 188 5.63 -27.89 4.02
CA VAL A 188 6.20 -26.74 4.76
C VAL A 188 7.47 -26.21 4.10
N ASP A 189 8.44 -27.07 3.78
CA ASP A 189 9.70 -26.64 3.16
C ASP A 189 9.51 -26.00 1.79
N ALA A 190 8.60 -26.53 0.98
CA ALA A 190 8.27 -25.96 -0.33
C ALA A 190 7.59 -24.60 -0.19
N ALA A 191 6.65 -24.48 0.75
CA ALA A 191 5.95 -23.23 1.02
C ALA A 191 6.89 -22.13 1.55
N GLN A 192 7.82 -22.47 2.45
CA GLN A 192 8.83 -21.55 2.95
C GLN A 192 9.75 -21.04 1.83
N LYS A 193 10.20 -21.92 0.94
CA LYS A 193 11.00 -21.53 -0.24
C LYS A 193 10.23 -20.55 -1.14
N GLN A 194 8.93 -20.81 -1.35
CA GLN A 194 8.09 -19.93 -2.13
C GLN A 194 7.94 -18.54 -1.49
N LEU A 195 7.70 -18.50 -0.17
CA LEU A 195 7.62 -17.22 0.56
C LEU A 195 8.93 -16.46 0.49
N LEU A 196 10.05 -17.14 0.64
CA LEU A 196 11.39 -16.53 0.58
C LEU A 196 11.66 -15.95 -0.82
N ALA A 197 11.30 -16.66 -1.89
CA ALA A 197 11.44 -16.20 -3.26
C ALA A 197 10.61 -14.90 -3.49
N ARG A 198 9.37 -14.85 -3.03
CA ARG A 198 8.54 -13.64 -3.13
C ARG A 198 9.10 -12.49 -2.28
N ALA A 199 9.60 -12.77 -1.08
CA ALA A 199 10.25 -11.76 -0.24
C ALA A 199 11.51 -11.19 -0.91
N GLN A 200 12.32 -12.04 -1.56
CA GLN A 200 13.49 -11.63 -2.32
C GLN A 200 13.10 -10.75 -3.52
N ALA A 201 12.14 -11.18 -4.34
CA ALA A 201 11.64 -10.40 -5.48
C ALA A 201 11.22 -8.98 -5.07
N ASN A 202 10.43 -8.87 -4.00
CA ASN A 202 9.99 -7.57 -3.49
C ASN A 202 11.13 -6.77 -2.82
N GLY A 203 12.12 -7.44 -2.23
CA GLY A 203 13.34 -6.82 -1.72
C GLY A 203 14.19 -6.20 -2.83
N GLU A 204 14.34 -6.89 -3.95
CA GLU A 204 15.00 -6.39 -5.17
C GLU A 204 14.19 -5.25 -5.80
N ALA A 205 12.87 -5.38 -5.87
CA ALA A 205 11.97 -4.34 -6.37
C ALA A 205 12.05 -3.05 -5.53
N SER A 206 12.24 -3.16 -4.22
CA SER A 206 12.46 -1.99 -3.33
C SER A 206 13.75 -1.23 -3.61
N LYS A 207 14.65 -1.79 -4.43
CA LYS A 207 15.90 -1.16 -4.89
C LYS A 207 15.86 -0.77 -6.36
N GLY A 208 14.80 -1.14 -7.11
CA GLY A 208 14.73 -0.99 -8.55
C GLY A 208 15.58 -2.02 -9.33
N GLU A 209 15.89 -3.15 -8.70
CA GLU A 209 16.80 -4.19 -9.22
C GLU A 209 16.06 -5.47 -9.64
N TYR A 210 14.76 -5.55 -9.43
CA TYR A 210 13.97 -6.73 -9.78
C TYR A 210 13.88 -6.93 -11.31
N VAL A 211 14.14 -8.16 -11.74
CA VAL A 211 13.95 -8.57 -13.14
C VAL A 211 12.63 -9.34 -13.25
N PRO A 212 11.64 -8.86 -14.03
CA PRO A 212 10.37 -9.55 -14.21
C PRO A 212 10.54 -11.03 -14.58
N GLY A 213 9.79 -11.90 -13.95
CA GLY A 213 9.84 -13.34 -14.17
C GLY A 213 11.07 -14.07 -13.61
N SER A 214 11.97 -13.39 -12.91
CA SER A 214 13.18 -14.01 -12.33
C SER A 214 12.91 -14.87 -11.10
N GLN A 215 11.78 -14.68 -10.44
CA GLN A 215 11.36 -15.43 -9.26
C GLN A 215 9.96 -16.04 -9.49
N PRO A 216 9.67 -17.22 -8.93
CA PRO A 216 8.34 -17.81 -9.01
C PRO A 216 7.28 -16.87 -8.45
N SER A 217 6.21 -16.66 -9.20
CA SER A 217 5.09 -15.78 -8.84
C SER A 217 3.77 -16.31 -9.38
N ASP A 218 2.68 -15.80 -8.83
CA ASP A 218 1.34 -15.99 -9.34
C ASP A 218 0.94 -14.75 -10.15
N GLU A 219 0.65 -14.94 -11.43
CA GLU A 219 0.23 -13.86 -12.32
C GLU A 219 -1.28 -13.59 -12.24
N GLU A 220 -2.05 -14.47 -11.59
CA GLU A 220 -3.48 -14.26 -11.42
C GLU A 220 -3.76 -13.03 -10.54
N SER A 221 -4.77 -12.25 -10.95
CA SER A 221 -5.28 -11.17 -10.13
C SER A 221 -5.75 -11.69 -8.77
N LEU A 222 -5.28 -11.08 -7.70
CA LEU A 222 -5.67 -11.38 -6.33
C LEU A 222 -6.86 -10.53 -5.86
N PHE A 223 -7.53 -9.88 -6.81
CA PHE A 223 -8.69 -9.04 -6.53
C PHE A 223 -9.86 -9.87 -6.02
N VAL A 224 -10.46 -9.42 -4.93
CA VAL A 224 -11.70 -9.96 -4.38
C VAL A 224 -12.69 -8.82 -4.28
N LYS A 225 -13.77 -8.89 -5.05
CA LYS A 225 -14.80 -7.86 -5.07
C LYS A 225 -15.40 -7.65 -3.69
N ASN A 226 -15.54 -6.39 -3.28
CA ASN A 226 -16.06 -6.00 -1.97
C ASN A 226 -15.31 -6.64 -0.79
N TYR A 227 -13.98 -6.75 -0.88
CA TYR A 227 -13.16 -7.36 0.15
C TYR A 227 -13.25 -6.59 1.48
N VAL A 228 -13.69 -7.30 2.51
CA VAL A 228 -13.77 -6.80 3.90
C VAL A 228 -12.85 -7.64 4.76
N TYR A 229 -12.06 -6.98 5.63
CA TYR A 229 -11.26 -7.64 6.65
C TYR A 229 -12.11 -8.03 7.86
#